data_3e38894c45036d54f26dd911f2392702
#
_entry.id   3e38894c45036d54f26dd911f2392702
#
_cell.length_a   1.000
_cell.length_b   1.000
_cell.length_c   1.000
_cell.angle_alpha   90.00
_cell.angle_beta   90.00
_cell.angle_gamma   90.00
#
_symmetry.space_group_name_H-M   'P 1'
#
loop_
_entity.id
_entity.type
_entity.pdbx_description
1 polymer ?
#
loop_
_entity_poly.entity_id
_entity_poly.type
_entity_poly.pdbx_seq_one_letter_code
_entity_poly.pdbx_strand_id
1 'polypeptide(L)'
;MRYSASDKTEIIRLVEQSPWPARRTLEKLGIPRSSFYRWYDRYQRGGPEALADRPSRPDRIWNRIPEAIRCQIVDLALDQPELSPRELAVRFTDEEKYFVSEASVYRLLKAHDLITSPAYIVIKAAEAFKDKTTAPNQLWQTDFTYLKITGWGWYYLSTVLDDFSRFIVAWKLCATMKAQDVTATLDLALAASGLDQMNVVHRPRLLSDNGSSYVASDLADWLDKQNIEHVHGAPYHPQTQGKIERWHQTLKNRILLEHYYLPGDLERQVAAFVAHYNHARYHESLDNLTPADVYFGRAEAVLLERERIKRQTIANRRLQHHLHVP
;
A
#
# COMPACT_ATOMS: atom_id res chain seq x y z
N MET A 1 13.83 -17.03 35.14
CA MET A 1 13.91 -15.57 35.36
C MET A 1 15.11 -15.00 34.64
N ARG A 2 14.98 -13.84 33.99
CA ARG A 2 16.09 -13.09 33.37
C ARG A 2 16.50 -11.99 34.33
N TYR A 3 17.74 -11.97 34.78
CA TYR A 3 18.30 -10.94 35.67
C TYR A 3 18.88 -9.79 34.82
N SER A 4 18.60 -8.55 35.17
CA SER A 4 19.20 -7.38 34.54
C SER A 4 20.71 -7.26 34.89
N ALA A 5 21.45 -6.40 34.21
CA ALA A 5 22.85 -6.15 34.54
C ALA A 5 23.02 -5.58 35.96
N SER A 6 22.09 -4.72 36.39
CA SER A 6 22.04 -4.19 37.77
C SER A 6 21.80 -5.28 38.80
N ASP A 7 20.81 -6.18 38.56
CA ASP A 7 20.53 -7.30 39.47
C ASP A 7 21.73 -8.22 39.63
N LYS A 8 22.41 -8.54 38.49
CA LYS A 8 23.62 -9.38 38.50
C LYS A 8 24.74 -8.75 39.32
N THR A 9 24.93 -7.42 39.19
CA THR A 9 25.93 -6.67 39.96
C THR A 9 25.62 -6.69 41.44
N GLU A 10 24.36 -6.49 41.80
CA GLU A 10 23.93 -6.50 43.19
C GLU A 10 24.07 -7.88 43.83
N ILE A 11 23.73 -8.95 43.10
CA ILE A 11 23.93 -10.34 43.54
C ILE A 11 25.43 -10.63 43.79
N ILE A 12 26.32 -10.15 42.92
CA ILE A 12 27.76 -10.32 43.08
C ILE A 12 28.22 -9.63 44.35
N ARG A 13 27.81 -8.39 44.60
CA ARG A 13 28.13 -7.64 45.82
C ARG A 13 27.63 -8.34 47.07
N LEU A 14 26.39 -8.80 47.05
CA LEU A 14 25.82 -9.56 48.19
C LEU A 14 26.60 -10.81 48.51
N VAL A 15 27.09 -11.54 47.52
CA VAL A 15 27.90 -12.73 47.71
C VAL A 15 29.29 -12.37 48.22
N GLU A 16 29.94 -11.33 47.74
CA GLU A 16 31.27 -10.84 48.18
C GLU A 16 31.23 -10.32 49.61
N GLN A 17 30.16 -9.63 50.01
CA GLN A 17 30.01 -9.02 51.33
C GLN A 17 29.37 -10.01 52.36
N SER A 18 28.97 -11.20 51.95
CA SER A 18 28.31 -12.15 52.81
C SER A 18 29.31 -12.74 53.84
N PRO A 19 28.94 -12.83 55.11
CA PRO A 19 29.73 -13.56 56.12
C PRO A 19 29.70 -15.07 55.93
N TRP A 20 28.87 -15.59 54.99
CA TRP A 20 28.74 -17.03 54.72
C TRP A 20 29.46 -17.44 53.45
N PRO A 21 29.86 -18.74 53.36
CA PRO A 21 30.41 -19.24 52.11
C PRO A 21 29.48 -18.99 50.91
N ALA A 22 30.02 -18.63 49.77
CA ALA A 22 29.28 -18.28 48.54
C ALA A 22 28.20 -19.33 48.19
N ARG A 23 28.49 -20.64 48.44
CA ARG A 23 27.51 -21.72 48.24
C ARG A 23 26.22 -21.50 49.01
N ARG A 24 26.32 -21.14 50.29
CA ARG A 24 25.18 -21.01 51.20
C ARG A 24 24.40 -19.71 50.90
N THR A 25 25.10 -18.67 50.51
CA THR A 25 24.49 -17.39 50.11
C THR A 25 23.69 -17.55 48.81
N LEU A 26 24.25 -18.27 47.82
CA LEU A 26 23.56 -18.52 46.55
C LEU A 26 22.34 -19.42 46.70
N GLU A 27 22.42 -20.44 47.58
CA GLU A 27 21.26 -21.27 47.93
C GLU A 27 20.11 -20.47 48.52
N LYS A 28 20.42 -19.52 49.42
CA LYS A 28 19.39 -18.61 49.99
C LYS A 28 18.80 -17.63 48.98
N LEU A 29 19.61 -17.19 48.00
CA LEU A 29 19.15 -16.31 46.91
C LEU A 29 18.44 -17.07 45.79
N GLY A 30 18.41 -18.41 45.83
CA GLY A 30 17.80 -19.23 44.78
C GLY A 30 18.54 -19.18 43.44
N ILE A 31 19.84 -18.87 43.45
CA ILE A 31 20.63 -18.68 42.22
C ILE A 31 21.52 -19.90 41.98
N PRO A 32 21.42 -20.53 40.76
CA PRO A 32 22.30 -21.63 40.39
C PRO A 32 23.76 -21.18 40.37
N ARG A 33 24.65 -22.01 41.03
CA ARG A 33 26.08 -21.72 41.10
C ARG A 33 26.73 -21.49 39.72
N SER A 34 26.39 -22.32 38.75
CA SER A 34 26.90 -22.19 37.37
C SER A 34 26.55 -20.82 36.72
N SER A 35 25.37 -20.30 37.01
CA SER A 35 24.96 -18.97 36.53
C SER A 35 25.75 -17.87 37.19
N PHE A 36 25.91 -17.96 38.53
CA PHE A 36 26.67 -16.97 39.28
C PHE A 36 28.14 -16.92 38.85
N TYR A 37 28.84 -18.03 38.78
CA TYR A 37 30.27 -18.05 38.41
C TYR A 37 30.50 -17.58 36.96
N ARG A 38 29.56 -17.82 36.04
CA ARG A 38 29.61 -17.27 34.70
C ARG A 38 29.47 -15.74 34.70
N TRP A 39 28.63 -15.19 35.57
CA TRP A 39 28.53 -13.71 35.73
C TRP A 39 29.76 -13.15 36.41
N TYR A 40 30.26 -13.82 37.45
CA TYR A 40 31.43 -13.42 38.22
C TYR A 40 32.70 -13.36 37.36
N ASP A 41 32.92 -14.35 36.51
CA ASP A 41 34.03 -14.38 35.56
C ASP A 41 33.94 -13.18 34.55
N ARG A 42 32.74 -12.86 34.06
CA ARG A 42 32.53 -11.68 33.22
C ARG A 42 32.81 -10.38 33.98
N TYR A 43 32.34 -10.29 35.20
CA TYR A 43 32.55 -9.12 36.07
C TYR A 43 34.03 -8.89 36.35
N GLN A 44 34.77 -9.95 36.62
CA GLN A 44 36.22 -9.87 36.87
C GLN A 44 37.00 -9.43 35.63
N ARG A 45 36.57 -9.81 34.42
CA ARG A 45 37.27 -9.48 33.17
C ARG A 45 36.92 -8.10 32.62
N GLY A 46 35.72 -7.61 32.84
CA GLY A 46 35.24 -6.36 32.16
C GLY A 46 34.34 -5.50 33.01
N GLY A 47 34.31 -5.68 34.33
CA GLY A 47 33.52 -4.85 35.25
C GLY A 47 32.01 -5.00 35.12
N PRO A 48 31.22 -4.09 35.71
CA PRO A 48 29.77 -4.12 35.69
C PRO A 48 29.18 -4.09 34.28
N GLU A 49 29.83 -3.42 33.34
CA GLU A 49 29.38 -3.27 31.96
C GLU A 49 29.39 -4.59 31.20
N ALA A 50 30.32 -5.50 31.56
CA ALA A 50 30.39 -6.83 30.96
C ALA A 50 29.22 -7.76 31.35
N LEU A 51 28.42 -7.38 32.35
CA LEU A 51 27.22 -8.09 32.77
C LEU A 51 25.99 -7.82 31.91
N ALA A 52 26.04 -6.81 31.07
CA ALA A 52 24.96 -6.53 30.11
C ALA A 52 24.71 -7.73 29.21
N ASP A 53 23.42 -8.05 29.00
CA ASP A 53 23.07 -9.14 28.10
C ASP A 53 23.44 -8.75 26.67
N ARG A 54 24.32 -9.53 26.06
CA ARG A 54 24.60 -9.37 24.63
C ARG A 54 23.31 -9.70 23.86
N PRO A 55 22.88 -8.84 22.93
CA PRO A 55 21.76 -9.19 22.07
C PRO A 55 22.08 -10.51 21.33
N SER A 56 21.17 -11.46 21.37
CA SER A 56 21.33 -12.78 20.73
C SER A 56 21.23 -12.71 19.20
N ARG A 57 21.71 -11.60 18.62
CA ARG A 57 21.74 -11.43 17.16
C ARG A 57 23.09 -11.94 16.66
N PRO A 58 23.12 -12.88 15.71
CA PRO A 58 24.36 -13.25 15.06
C PRO A 58 24.96 -12.00 14.39
N ASP A 59 26.24 -11.77 14.57
CA ASP A 59 26.98 -10.64 13.99
C ASP A 59 26.90 -10.64 12.45
N ARG A 60 26.67 -11.82 11.86
CA ARG A 60 26.57 -12.03 10.42
C ARG A 60 25.20 -12.58 10.05
N ILE A 61 24.39 -11.74 9.43
CA ILE A 61 23.09 -12.12 8.86
C ILE A 61 23.25 -12.15 7.35
N TRP A 62 23.15 -13.33 6.74
CA TRP A 62 23.31 -13.51 5.28
C TRP A 62 22.35 -12.64 4.44
N ASN A 63 21.17 -12.31 4.97
CA ASN A 63 20.15 -11.53 4.29
C ASN A 63 20.12 -10.05 4.74
N ARG A 64 21.23 -9.53 5.28
CA ARG A 64 21.34 -8.13 5.67
C ARG A 64 21.34 -7.26 4.43
N ILE A 65 20.51 -6.22 4.43
CA ILE A 65 20.51 -5.20 3.39
C ILE A 65 21.79 -4.37 3.54
N PRO A 66 22.61 -4.22 2.48
CA PRO A 66 23.81 -3.37 2.51
C PRO A 66 23.49 -1.94 2.94
N GLU A 67 24.44 -1.28 3.59
CA GLU A 67 24.24 0.06 4.11
C GLU A 67 23.93 1.09 3.02
N ALA A 68 24.60 1.00 1.86
CA ALA A 68 24.34 1.86 0.71
C ALA A 68 22.86 1.79 0.25
N ILE A 69 22.32 0.57 0.20
CA ILE A 69 20.90 0.36 -0.16
C ILE A 69 19.95 0.92 0.92
N ARG A 70 20.34 0.81 2.19
CA ARG A 70 19.54 1.38 3.29
C ARG A 70 19.47 2.89 3.20
N CYS A 71 20.59 3.57 2.92
CA CYS A 71 20.61 5.00 2.69
C CYS A 71 19.70 5.39 1.51
N GLN A 72 19.80 4.72 0.37
CA GLN A 72 18.95 4.99 -0.80
C GLN A 72 17.45 4.86 -0.48
N ILE A 73 17.05 3.86 0.34
CA ILE A 73 15.64 3.71 0.76
C ILE A 73 15.20 4.87 1.65
N VAL A 74 16.07 5.34 2.54
CA VAL A 74 15.78 6.50 3.41
C VAL A 74 15.67 7.77 2.57
N ASP A 75 16.59 8.00 1.64
CA ASP A 75 16.55 9.13 0.73
C ASP A 75 15.27 9.15 -0.10
N LEU A 76 14.89 8.00 -0.67
CA LEU A 76 13.62 7.87 -1.41
C LEU A 76 12.38 8.17 -0.52
N ALA A 77 12.42 7.77 0.76
CA ALA A 77 11.33 8.06 1.69
C ALA A 77 11.25 9.54 2.08
N LEU A 78 12.38 10.24 2.13
CA LEU A 78 12.41 11.69 2.37
C LEU A 78 11.95 12.49 1.15
N ASP A 79 12.29 12.03 -0.05
CA ASP A 79 11.85 12.64 -1.31
C ASP A 79 10.35 12.44 -1.58
N GLN A 80 9.78 11.35 -1.05
CA GLN A 80 8.39 10.95 -1.28
C GLN A 80 7.69 10.53 0.02
N PRO A 81 7.47 11.48 0.92
CA PRO A 81 6.94 11.22 2.27
C PRO A 81 5.49 10.72 2.28
N GLU A 82 4.76 10.86 1.16
CA GLU A 82 3.39 10.39 1.00
C GLU A 82 3.27 8.89 0.73
N LEU A 83 4.38 8.22 0.34
CA LEU A 83 4.36 6.80 0.04
C LEU A 83 4.42 5.96 1.32
N SER A 84 3.58 4.95 1.38
CA SER A 84 3.63 3.93 2.44
C SER A 84 4.89 3.06 2.32
N PRO A 85 5.34 2.40 3.41
CA PRO A 85 6.47 1.47 3.35
C PRO A 85 6.31 0.36 2.31
N ARG A 86 5.07 -0.04 2.02
CA ARG A 86 4.74 -1.01 0.97
C ARG A 86 4.98 -0.44 -0.42
N GLU A 87 4.47 0.76 -0.69
CA GLU A 87 4.66 1.43 -1.97
C GLU A 87 6.14 1.76 -2.22
N LEU A 88 6.86 2.23 -1.21
CA LEU A 88 8.31 2.45 -1.26
C LEU A 88 9.08 1.15 -1.58
N ALA A 89 8.71 0.02 -0.97
CA ALA A 89 9.37 -1.25 -1.24
C ALA A 89 9.17 -1.71 -2.70
N VAL A 90 7.96 -1.55 -3.23
CA VAL A 90 7.65 -1.90 -4.63
C VAL A 90 8.37 -0.96 -5.57
N ARG A 91 8.28 0.35 -5.36
CA ARG A 91 8.91 1.36 -6.19
C ARG A 91 10.44 1.19 -6.23
N PHE A 92 11.07 1.03 -5.08
CA PHE A 92 12.50 0.77 -4.99
C PHE A 92 12.90 -0.50 -5.76
N THR A 93 12.09 -1.57 -5.66
CA THR A 93 12.35 -2.81 -6.40
C THR A 93 12.25 -2.60 -7.90
N ASP A 94 11.26 -1.84 -8.37
CA ASP A 94 11.02 -1.59 -9.78
C ASP A 94 12.05 -0.63 -10.40
N GLU A 95 12.49 0.40 -9.66
CA GLU A 95 13.44 1.42 -10.14
C GLU A 95 14.90 0.92 -10.03
N GLU A 96 15.31 0.48 -8.84
CA GLU A 96 16.70 0.12 -8.54
C GLU A 96 17.04 -1.34 -8.87
N LYS A 97 16.09 -2.13 -9.34
CA LYS A 97 16.26 -3.56 -9.66
C LYS A 97 16.85 -4.38 -8.49
N TYR A 98 16.52 -3.95 -7.26
CA TYR A 98 16.97 -4.55 -6.03
C TYR A 98 15.80 -4.80 -5.09
N PHE A 99 15.53 -6.08 -4.78
CA PHE A 99 14.38 -6.46 -3.95
C PHE A 99 14.59 -6.09 -2.48
N VAL A 100 13.60 -5.38 -1.92
CA VAL A 100 13.41 -5.16 -0.50
C VAL A 100 11.99 -5.52 -0.10
N SER A 101 11.82 -6.12 1.09
CA SER A 101 10.47 -6.42 1.59
C SER A 101 9.89 -5.23 2.32
N GLU A 102 8.56 -5.06 2.28
CA GLU A 102 7.82 -4.07 3.05
C GLU A 102 8.24 -4.07 4.53
N ALA A 103 8.30 -5.25 5.16
CA ALA A 103 8.70 -5.37 6.55
C ALA A 103 10.13 -4.88 6.84
N SER A 104 11.03 -4.92 5.85
CA SER A 104 12.38 -4.38 5.97
C SER A 104 12.39 -2.87 5.84
N VAL A 105 11.64 -2.33 4.89
CA VAL A 105 11.46 -0.87 4.72
C VAL A 105 10.79 -0.30 5.97
N TYR A 106 9.69 -0.88 6.45
CA TYR A 106 9.02 -0.44 7.67
C TYR A 106 9.97 -0.36 8.87
N ARG A 107 10.77 -1.42 9.11
CA ARG A 107 11.74 -1.44 10.23
C ARG A 107 12.83 -0.40 10.07
N LEU A 108 13.28 -0.17 8.85
CA LEU A 108 14.28 0.84 8.54
C LEU A 108 13.73 2.25 8.81
N LEU A 109 12.59 2.58 8.26
CA LEU A 109 11.95 3.89 8.45
C LEU A 109 11.58 4.15 9.92
N LYS A 110 11.13 3.11 10.63
CA LYS A 110 10.87 3.21 12.07
C LYS A 110 12.15 3.48 12.87
N ALA A 111 13.28 2.92 12.48
CA ALA A 111 14.57 3.17 13.14
C ALA A 111 15.11 4.60 12.90
N HIS A 112 14.62 5.28 11.87
CA HIS A 112 14.92 6.68 11.52
C HIS A 112 13.80 7.66 11.92
N ASP A 113 12.80 7.21 12.71
CA ASP A 113 11.64 8.00 13.15
C ASP A 113 10.83 8.63 12.00
N LEU A 114 10.87 8.00 10.81
CA LEU A 114 10.14 8.45 9.62
C LEU A 114 8.71 7.87 9.51
N ILE A 115 8.29 7.02 10.46
CA ILE A 115 6.92 6.51 10.53
C ILE A 115 6.18 7.24 11.65
N THR A 116 5.30 8.16 11.28
CA THR A 116 4.57 9.02 12.22
C THR A 116 3.19 8.50 12.61
N SER A 117 2.64 7.52 11.89
CA SER A 117 1.31 6.97 12.15
C SER A 117 1.34 5.46 12.41
N PRO A 118 0.51 4.95 13.34
CA PRO A 118 0.27 3.52 13.43
C PRO A 118 -0.32 3.01 12.11
N ALA A 119 0.13 1.84 11.66
CA ALA A 119 -0.42 1.20 10.47
C ALA A 119 -1.95 1.05 10.63
N TYR A 120 -2.73 1.65 9.72
CA TYR A 120 -4.17 1.44 9.68
C TYR A 120 -4.43 -0.02 9.33
N ILE A 121 -5.20 -0.69 10.18
CA ILE A 121 -5.72 -2.02 9.84
C ILE A 121 -6.80 -1.81 8.80
N VAL A 122 -6.48 -2.10 7.55
CA VAL A 122 -7.46 -2.13 6.46
C VAL A 122 -8.31 -3.38 6.65
N ILE A 123 -9.54 -3.23 7.13
CA ILE A 123 -10.52 -4.30 7.14
C ILE A 123 -10.82 -4.60 5.67
N LYS A 124 -10.47 -5.79 5.20
CA LYS A 124 -10.84 -6.26 3.86
C LYS A 124 -12.37 -6.30 3.78
N ALA A 125 -12.95 -5.44 2.95
CA ALA A 125 -14.38 -5.54 2.63
C ALA A 125 -14.60 -6.89 1.95
N ALA A 126 -15.60 -7.65 2.41
CA ALA A 126 -16.00 -8.89 1.76
C ALA A 126 -16.48 -8.55 0.35
N GLU A 127 -15.90 -9.18 -0.67
CA GLU A 127 -16.35 -9.05 -2.05
C GLU A 127 -17.67 -9.81 -2.20
N ALA A 128 -18.77 -9.07 -2.24
CA ALA A 128 -20.12 -9.62 -2.32
C ALA A 128 -20.61 -9.87 -3.76
N PHE A 129 -19.77 -9.61 -4.77
CA PHE A 129 -20.16 -9.79 -6.18
C PHE A 129 -20.02 -11.26 -6.60
N LYS A 130 -21.14 -11.87 -7.09
CA LYS A 130 -21.14 -13.26 -7.54
C LYS A 130 -20.41 -13.46 -8.88
N ASP A 131 -20.44 -12.45 -9.76
CA ASP A 131 -19.82 -12.48 -11.10
C ASP A 131 -18.57 -11.61 -11.11
N LYS A 132 -17.44 -12.17 -10.70
CA LYS A 132 -16.15 -11.47 -10.75
C LYS A 132 -15.71 -11.25 -12.19
N THR A 133 -15.31 -10.02 -12.51
CA THR A 133 -14.68 -9.71 -13.78
C THR A 133 -13.33 -10.40 -13.90
N THR A 134 -13.01 -10.89 -15.08
CA THR A 134 -11.78 -11.64 -15.38
C THR A 134 -10.86 -10.93 -16.39
N ALA A 135 -11.36 -9.87 -17.04
CA ALA A 135 -10.63 -9.08 -18.00
C ALA A 135 -11.11 -7.61 -18.00
N PRO A 136 -10.27 -6.67 -18.47
CA PRO A 136 -10.67 -5.29 -18.68
C PRO A 136 -11.87 -5.17 -19.63
N ASN A 137 -12.64 -4.11 -19.46
CA ASN A 137 -13.82 -3.77 -20.28
C ASN A 137 -14.95 -4.81 -20.28
N GLN A 138 -15.05 -5.64 -19.24
CA GLN A 138 -16.23 -6.51 -19.03
C GLN A 138 -17.33 -5.80 -18.24
N LEU A 139 -16.95 -4.95 -17.29
CA LEU A 139 -17.88 -4.21 -16.44
C LEU A 139 -17.26 -2.85 -16.12
N TRP A 140 -18.00 -1.79 -16.41
CA TRP A 140 -17.68 -0.43 -16.00
C TRP A 140 -18.55 -0.03 -14.83
N GLN A 141 -17.96 0.59 -13.83
CA GLN A 141 -18.69 1.26 -12.74
C GLN A 141 -18.76 2.75 -13.05
N THR A 142 -19.92 3.35 -12.89
CA THR A 142 -20.10 4.81 -13.02
C THR A 142 -20.80 5.37 -11.80
N ASP A 143 -20.36 6.54 -11.38
CA ASP A 143 -20.96 7.27 -10.27
C ASP A 143 -20.54 8.75 -10.33
N PHE A 144 -21.34 9.61 -9.67
CA PHE A 144 -21.02 11.01 -9.46
C PHE A 144 -20.43 11.25 -8.08
N THR A 145 -19.42 12.10 -8.03
CA THR A 145 -19.01 12.73 -6.77
C THR A 145 -19.04 14.25 -6.90
N TYR A 146 -19.33 14.96 -5.80
CA TYR A 146 -19.45 16.40 -5.80
C TYR A 146 -18.22 17.06 -5.18
N LEU A 147 -17.80 18.17 -5.77
CA LEU A 147 -16.67 19.01 -5.39
C LEU A 147 -17.11 20.46 -5.34
N LYS A 148 -16.66 21.19 -4.33
CA LYS A 148 -17.04 22.60 -4.16
C LYS A 148 -15.96 23.52 -4.73
N ILE A 149 -16.38 24.53 -5.49
CA ILE A 149 -15.51 25.60 -5.99
C ILE A 149 -15.95 26.90 -5.31
N THR A 150 -15.02 27.58 -4.66
CA THR A 150 -15.29 28.84 -3.95
C THR A 150 -15.79 29.92 -4.90
N GLY A 151 -16.96 30.48 -4.61
CA GLY A 151 -17.61 31.50 -5.46
C GLY A 151 -18.44 30.94 -6.62
N TRP A 152 -18.30 29.64 -6.98
CA TRP A 152 -19.04 29.03 -8.10
C TRP A 152 -20.06 27.99 -7.64
N GLY A 153 -19.93 27.44 -6.41
CA GLY A 153 -20.85 26.45 -5.88
C GLY A 153 -20.37 25.00 -6.08
N TRP A 154 -21.32 24.09 -6.31
CA TRP A 154 -21.05 22.66 -6.45
C TRP A 154 -20.87 22.26 -7.91
N TYR A 155 -19.84 21.46 -8.15
CA TYR A 155 -19.59 20.78 -9.40
C TYR A 155 -19.61 19.26 -9.17
N TYR A 156 -19.87 18.53 -10.22
CA TYR A 156 -20.08 17.10 -10.17
C TYR A 156 -19.07 16.39 -11.07
N LEU A 157 -18.29 15.50 -10.49
CA LEU A 157 -17.37 14.70 -11.26
C LEU A 157 -18.04 13.37 -11.61
N SER A 158 -18.38 13.23 -12.90
CA SER A 158 -18.80 11.94 -13.47
C SER A 158 -17.56 11.11 -13.76
N THR A 159 -17.56 9.84 -13.36
CA THR A 159 -16.41 8.93 -13.50
C THR A 159 -16.85 7.60 -14.09
N VAL A 160 -16.05 7.03 -14.98
CA VAL A 160 -16.17 5.65 -15.48
C VAL A 160 -14.91 4.88 -15.09
N LEU A 161 -15.08 3.87 -14.26
CA LEU A 161 -14.01 3.02 -13.72
C LEU A 161 -14.17 1.59 -14.26
N ASP A 162 -13.10 1.01 -14.79
CA ASP A 162 -13.06 -0.40 -15.13
C ASP A 162 -13.00 -1.28 -13.88
N ASP A 163 -13.96 -2.18 -13.72
CA ASP A 163 -14.10 -2.99 -12.50
C ASP A 163 -12.92 -3.92 -12.28
N PHE A 164 -12.37 -4.51 -13.34
CA PHE A 164 -11.28 -5.46 -13.24
C PHE A 164 -9.97 -4.79 -12.84
N SER A 165 -9.53 -3.80 -13.62
CA SER A 165 -8.25 -3.12 -13.47
C SER A 165 -8.26 -1.95 -12.50
N ARG A 166 -9.46 -1.43 -12.15
CA ARG A 166 -9.65 -0.17 -11.42
C ARG A 166 -9.16 1.06 -12.18
N PHE A 167 -8.88 0.93 -13.45
CA PHE A 167 -8.46 2.02 -14.31
C PHE A 167 -9.61 3.01 -14.51
N ILE A 168 -9.34 4.30 -14.34
CA ILE A 168 -10.29 5.37 -14.69
C ILE A 168 -10.25 5.54 -16.19
N VAL A 169 -11.27 5.00 -16.87
CA VAL A 169 -11.37 5.00 -18.33
C VAL A 169 -11.68 6.40 -18.84
N ALA A 170 -12.63 7.06 -18.18
CA ALA A 170 -12.99 8.44 -18.47
C ALA A 170 -13.53 9.15 -17.23
N TRP A 171 -13.47 10.47 -17.26
CA TRP A 171 -14.08 11.34 -16.27
C TRP A 171 -14.45 12.69 -16.91
N LYS A 172 -15.39 13.39 -16.30
CA LYS A 172 -15.81 14.73 -16.72
C LYS A 172 -16.29 15.56 -15.53
N LEU A 173 -15.81 16.80 -15.44
CA LEU A 173 -16.31 17.75 -14.46
C LEU A 173 -17.55 18.45 -15.04
N CYS A 174 -18.69 18.31 -14.37
CA CYS A 174 -20.00 18.76 -14.84
C CYS A 174 -20.58 19.81 -13.89
N ALA A 175 -21.35 20.74 -14.44
CA ALA A 175 -22.12 21.69 -13.63
C ALA A 175 -23.45 21.10 -13.12
N THR A 176 -23.89 19.97 -13.68
CA THR A 176 -25.13 19.27 -13.33
C THR A 176 -24.89 17.76 -13.19
N MET A 177 -25.88 17.04 -12.68
CA MET A 177 -25.90 15.56 -12.66
C MET A 177 -27.06 15.05 -13.53
N LYS A 178 -27.11 15.43 -14.78
CA LYS A 178 -28.16 14.97 -15.69
C LYS A 178 -27.72 13.72 -16.46
N ALA A 179 -28.67 13.01 -17.06
CA ALA A 179 -28.40 11.88 -17.93
C ALA A 179 -27.44 12.22 -19.08
N GLN A 180 -27.54 13.44 -19.62
CA GLN A 180 -26.63 13.93 -20.67
C GLN A 180 -25.17 14.08 -20.18
N ASP A 181 -24.94 14.35 -18.90
CA ASP A 181 -23.58 14.37 -18.33
C ASP A 181 -23.00 12.96 -18.23
N VAL A 182 -23.84 11.97 -17.90
CA VAL A 182 -23.46 10.56 -17.88
C VAL A 182 -23.12 10.07 -19.29
N THR A 183 -24.02 10.29 -20.27
CA THR A 183 -23.80 9.85 -21.66
C THR A 183 -22.56 10.48 -22.27
N ALA A 184 -22.32 11.79 -22.02
CA ALA A 184 -21.10 12.47 -22.47
C ALA A 184 -19.81 11.86 -21.85
N THR A 185 -19.86 11.41 -20.59
CA THR A 185 -18.72 10.73 -19.97
C THR A 185 -18.54 9.32 -20.54
N LEU A 186 -19.62 8.61 -20.85
CA LEU A 186 -19.58 7.29 -21.50
C LEU A 186 -19.06 7.37 -22.94
N ASP A 187 -19.40 8.43 -23.69
CA ASP A 187 -18.82 8.68 -25.02
C ASP A 187 -17.30 8.82 -24.94
N LEU A 188 -16.80 9.59 -23.96
CA LEU A 188 -15.36 9.69 -23.69
C LEU A 188 -14.76 8.33 -23.34
N ALA A 189 -15.46 7.49 -22.56
CA ALA A 189 -14.99 6.17 -22.19
C ALA A 189 -14.92 5.21 -23.39
N LEU A 190 -15.91 5.23 -24.27
CA LEU A 190 -15.91 4.47 -25.52
C LEU A 190 -14.73 4.87 -26.41
N ALA A 191 -14.52 6.17 -26.60
CA ALA A 191 -13.42 6.67 -27.40
C ALA A 191 -12.05 6.29 -26.79
N ALA A 192 -11.87 6.49 -25.46
CA ALA A 192 -10.62 6.18 -24.77
C ALA A 192 -10.29 4.67 -24.76
N SER A 193 -11.29 3.81 -24.75
CA SER A 193 -11.11 2.35 -24.80
C SER A 193 -10.98 1.82 -26.23
N GLY A 194 -11.22 2.63 -27.26
CA GLY A 194 -11.24 2.22 -28.68
C GLY A 194 -12.45 1.37 -29.06
N LEU A 195 -13.43 1.24 -28.16
CA LEU A 195 -14.64 0.44 -28.40
C LEU A 195 -15.63 1.09 -29.35
N ASP A 196 -15.49 2.39 -29.62
CA ASP A 196 -16.26 3.15 -30.59
C ASP A 196 -15.95 2.75 -32.04
N GLN A 197 -14.70 2.33 -32.30
CA GLN A 197 -14.20 2.02 -33.65
C GLN A 197 -14.22 0.53 -33.98
N MET A 198 -14.52 -0.33 -33.01
CA MET A 198 -14.51 -1.79 -33.19
C MET A 198 -15.92 -2.37 -33.21
N ASN A 199 -16.22 -3.24 -34.20
CA ASN A 199 -17.37 -4.15 -34.12
C ASN A 199 -17.08 -5.23 -33.07
N VAL A 200 -17.19 -4.85 -31.79
CA VAL A 200 -16.88 -5.76 -30.69
C VAL A 200 -18.12 -6.60 -30.38
N VAL A 201 -17.94 -7.91 -30.29
CA VAL A 201 -19.00 -8.87 -29.97
C VAL A 201 -19.51 -8.69 -28.53
N HIS A 202 -18.66 -8.18 -27.64
CA HIS A 202 -19.02 -7.93 -26.24
C HIS A 202 -18.72 -6.50 -25.84
N ARG A 203 -19.75 -5.71 -25.59
CA ARG A 203 -19.66 -4.40 -24.96
C ARG A 203 -19.55 -4.56 -23.44
N PRO A 204 -18.89 -3.63 -22.72
CA PRO A 204 -18.89 -3.63 -21.26
C PRO A 204 -20.31 -3.50 -20.72
N ARG A 205 -20.62 -4.19 -19.63
CA ARG A 205 -21.84 -3.90 -18.85
C ARG A 205 -21.59 -2.62 -18.05
N LEU A 206 -22.61 -1.82 -17.83
CA LEU A 206 -22.54 -0.62 -17.01
C LEU A 206 -23.20 -0.86 -15.66
N LEU A 207 -22.46 -0.68 -14.57
CA LEU A 207 -22.97 -0.74 -13.20
C LEU A 207 -23.09 0.69 -12.64
N SER A 208 -24.30 1.07 -12.23
CA SER A 208 -24.56 2.34 -11.55
C SER A 208 -25.39 2.13 -10.28
N ASP A 209 -25.55 3.20 -9.51
CA ASP A 209 -26.59 3.27 -8.48
C ASP A 209 -27.98 3.48 -9.10
N ASN A 210 -29.00 3.66 -8.25
CA ASN A 210 -30.37 3.97 -8.65
C ASN A 210 -30.66 5.49 -8.63
N GLY A 211 -29.66 6.33 -8.78
CA GLY A 211 -29.81 7.78 -8.85
C GLY A 211 -30.67 8.24 -10.03
N SER A 212 -31.32 9.38 -9.91
CA SER A 212 -32.24 9.90 -10.93
C SER A 212 -31.62 10.01 -12.32
N SER A 213 -30.33 10.30 -12.40
CA SER A 213 -29.59 10.40 -13.67
C SER A 213 -29.41 9.04 -14.36
N TYR A 214 -29.37 7.95 -13.57
CA TYR A 214 -29.13 6.59 -14.04
C TYR A 214 -30.42 5.84 -14.38
N VAL A 215 -31.57 6.29 -13.86
CA VAL A 215 -32.88 5.71 -14.21
C VAL A 215 -33.64 6.50 -15.27
N ALA A 216 -33.03 7.55 -15.83
CA ALA A 216 -33.63 8.39 -16.86
C ALA A 216 -33.74 7.64 -18.20
N SER A 217 -34.86 7.85 -18.92
CA SER A 217 -35.11 7.29 -20.25
C SER A 217 -34.01 7.64 -21.26
N ASP A 218 -33.51 8.88 -21.22
CA ASP A 218 -32.45 9.35 -22.13
C ASP A 218 -31.18 8.49 -22.04
N LEU A 219 -30.82 8.05 -20.82
CA LEU A 219 -29.67 7.16 -20.63
C LEU A 219 -29.99 5.74 -21.12
N ALA A 220 -31.20 5.23 -20.85
CA ALA A 220 -31.61 3.92 -21.32
C ALA A 220 -31.60 3.84 -22.86
N ASP A 221 -32.16 4.84 -23.54
CA ASP A 221 -32.15 4.94 -25.01
C ASP A 221 -30.73 5.03 -25.59
N TRP A 222 -29.82 5.71 -24.88
CA TRP A 222 -28.43 5.81 -25.31
C TRP A 222 -27.72 4.45 -25.12
N LEU A 223 -27.92 3.76 -24.00
CA LEU A 223 -27.31 2.43 -23.70
C LEU A 223 -27.78 1.39 -24.71
N ASP A 224 -29.06 1.38 -25.03
CA ASP A 224 -29.63 0.48 -26.04
C ASP A 224 -28.99 0.72 -27.43
N LYS A 225 -28.84 1.96 -27.84
CA LYS A 225 -28.12 2.32 -29.08
C LYS A 225 -26.69 1.85 -29.13
N GLN A 226 -25.99 1.85 -27.99
CA GLN A 226 -24.60 1.40 -27.86
C GLN A 226 -24.47 -0.09 -27.59
N ASN A 227 -25.60 -0.81 -27.44
CA ASN A 227 -25.62 -2.22 -27.07
C ASN A 227 -24.89 -2.53 -25.77
N ILE A 228 -25.11 -1.67 -24.76
CA ILE A 228 -24.51 -1.76 -23.41
C ILE A 228 -25.59 -2.18 -22.43
N GLU A 229 -25.38 -3.32 -21.77
CA GLU A 229 -26.27 -3.80 -20.71
C GLU A 229 -26.12 -2.95 -19.45
N HIS A 230 -27.25 -2.45 -18.92
CA HIS A 230 -27.28 -1.68 -17.69
C HIS A 230 -27.60 -2.59 -16.49
N VAL A 231 -26.68 -2.61 -15.53
CA VAL A 231 -26.83 -3.35 -14.26
C VAL A 231 -26.98 -2.35 -13.14
N HIS A 232 -28.07 -2.40 -12.41
CA HIS A 232 -28.28 -1.57 -11.23
C HIS A 232 -27.77 -2.26 -9.97
N GLY A 233 -27.17 -1.49 -9.07
CA GLY A 233 -26.82 -1.96 -7.74
C GLY A 233 -28.08 -2.46 -7.00
N ALA A 234 -27.98 -3.61 -6.32
CA ALA A 234 -29.12 -4.09 -5.53
C ALA A 234 -29.47 -3.07 -4.43
N PRO A 235 -30.76 -2.75 -4.24
CA PRO A 235 -31.19 -1.87 -3.16
C PRO A 235 -30.63 -2.34 -1.83
N TYR A 236 -30.08 -1.40 -1.03
CA TYR A 236 -29.50 -1.67 0.30
C TYR A 236 -28.24 -2.57 0.33
N HIS A 237 -27.56 -2.80 -0.81
CA HIS A 237 -26.27 -3.47 -0.86
C HIS A 237 -25.17 -2.54 -1.38
N PRO A 238 -24.60 -1.66 -0.53
CA PRO A 238 -23.57 -0.70 -0.93
C PRO A 238 -22.27 -1.36 -1.41
N GLN A 239 -22.08 -2.65 -1.15
CA GLN A 239 -20.85 -3.37 -1.50
C GLN A 239 -20.65 -3.57 -3.02
N THR A 240 -21.69 -3.40 -3.85
CA THR A 240 -21.62 -3.58 -5.30
C THR A 240 -20.78 -2.50 -6.00
N GLN A 241 -20.71 -1.29 -5.46
CA GLN A 241 -19.95 -0.15 -6.01
C GLN A 241 -18.73 0.24 -5.16
N GLY A 242 -18.31 -0.59 -4.22
CA GLY A 242 -17.23 -0.29 -3.29
C GLY A 242 -15.89 0.07 -3.94
N LYS A 243 -15.67 -0.23 -5.24
CA LYS A 243 -14.45 0.15 -5.97
C LYS A 243 -14.48 1.63 -6.37
N ILE A 244 -15.60 2.10 -6.95
CA ILE A 244 -15.75 3.50 -7.34
C ILE A 244 -15.94 4.41 -6.11
N GLU A 245 -16.61 3.94 -5.06
CA GLU A 245 -16.70 4.67 -3.79
C GLU A 245 -15.30 4.90 -3.18
N ARG A 246 -14.45 3.87 -3.17
CA ARG A 246 -13.07 3.97 -2.69
C ARG A 246 -12.22 4.91 -3.56
N TRP A 247 -12.46 4.92 -4.87
CA TRP A 247 -11.86 5.89 -5.77
C TRP A 247 -12.26 7.31 -5.38
N HIS A 248 -13.55 7.58 -5.22
CA HIS A 248 -14.06 8.89 -4.82
C HIS A 248 -13.49 9.33 -3.46
N GLN A 249 -13.41 8.42 -2.48
CA GLN A 249 -12.79 8.74 -1.20
C GLN A 249 -11.31 9.10 -1.35
N THR A 250 -10.59 8.36 -2.17
CA THR A 250 -9.16 8.60 -2.44
C THR A 250 -8.94 9.95 -3.13
N LEU A 251 -9.76 10.27 -4.13
CA LEU A 251 -9.76 11.56 -4.81
C LEU A 251 -10.04 12.70 -3.84
N LYS A 252 -11.13 12.60 -3.05
CA LYS A 252 -11.53 13.63 -2.09
C LYS A 252 -10.45 13.89 -1.05
N ASN A 253 -9.79 12.87 -0.54
CA ASN A 253 -8.72 13.01 0.44
C ASN A 253 -7.54 13.84 -0.09
N ARG A 254 -7.34 13.91 -1.42
CA ARG A 254 -6.28 14.71 -2.04
C ARG A 254 -6.81 16.07 -2.49
N ILE A 255 -7.91 16.07 -3.22
CA ILE A 255 -8.45 17.29 -3.84
C ILE A 255 -8.99 18.28 -2.79
N LEU A 256 -9.60 17.81 -1.70
CA LEU A 256 -10.15 18.68 -0.66
C LEU A 256 -9.09 19.28 0.30
N LEU A 257 -7.82 18.97 0.12
CA LEU A 257 -6.73 19.63 0.86
C LEU A 257 -6.51 21.07 0.38
N GLU A 258 -6.99 21.41 -0.81
CA GLU A 258 -6.84 22.72 -1.43
C GLU A 258 -8.20 23.37 -1.69
N HIS A 259 -8.22 24.71 -1.79
CA HIS A 259 -9.38 25.47 -2.17
C HIS A 259 -9.25 25.89 -3.63
N TYR A 260 -10.29 25.65 -4.41
CA TYR A 260 -10.34 26.00 -5.83
C TYR A 260 -11.24 27.21 -6.04
N TYR A 261 -10.76 28.15 -6.85
CA TYR A 261 -11.45 29.39 -7.18
C TYR A 261 -11.93 29.45 -8.64
N LEU A 262 -11.37 28.61 -9.50
CA LEU A 262 -11.77 28.48 -10.89
C LEU A 262 -12.04 27.01 -11.24
N PRO A 263 -13.10 26.73 -12.05
CA PRO A 263 -13.37 25.36 -12.50
C PRO A 263 -12.19 24.70 -13.24
N GLY A 264 -11.47 25.48 -14.09
CA GLY A 264 -10.32 24.96 -14.80
C GLY A 264 -9.13 24.59 -13.91
N ASP A 265 -8.99 25.18 -12.70
CA ASP A 265 -7.95 24.79 -11.75
C ASP A 265 -8.29 23.43 -11.14
N LEU A 266 -9.53 23.24 -10.73
CA LEU A 266 -10.01 21.96 -10.23
C LEU A 266 -9.87 20.87 -11.30
N GLU A 267 -10.25 21.16 -12.55
CA GLU A 267 -10.16 20.21 -13.67
C GLU A 267 -8.70 19.77 -13.91
N ARG A 268 -7.74 20.70 -13.90
CA ARG A 268 -6.31 20.36 -14.01
C ARG A 268 -5.82 19.47 -12.87
N GLN A 269 -6.24 19.73 -11.64
CA GLN A 269 -5.86 18.93 -10.48
C GLN A 269 -6.48 17.52 -10.54
N VAL A 270 -7.74 17.40 -10.95
CA VAL A 270 -8.38 16.12 -11.19
C VAL A 270 -7.66 15.34 -12.29
N ALA A 271 -7.30 16.00 -13.40
CA ALA A 271 -6.54 15.38 -14.49
C ALA A 271 -5.20 14.83 -14.02
N ALA A 272 -4.42 15.64 -13.29
CA ALA A 272 -3.14 15.22 -12.73
C ALA A 272 -3.30 14.05 -11.74
N PHE A 273 -4.33 14.09 -10.92
CA PHE A 273 -4.61 13.04 -9.96
C PHE A 273 -5.04 11.73 -10.64
N VAL A 274 -5.90 11.78 -11.68
CA VAL A 274 -6.29 10.60 -12.47
C VAL A 274 -5.08 9.98 -13.15
N ALA A 275 -4.20 10.80 -13.74
CA ALA A 275 -2.97 10.32 -14.35
C ALA A 275 -2.08 9.61 -13.33
N HIS A 276 -1.86 10.21 -12.15
CA HIS A 276 -1.13 9.59 -11.05
C HIS A 276 -1.78 8.28 -10.59
N TYR A 277 -3.10 8.29 -10.36
CA TYR A 277 -3.85 7.11 -9.93
C TYR A 277 -3.73 5.94 -10.90
N ASN A 278 -3.88 6.22 -12.19
CA ASN A 278 -3.83 5.20 -13.23
C ASN A 278 -2.43 4.64 -13.46
N HIS A 279 -1.39 5.50 -13.43
CA HIS A 279 -0.06 5.14 -13.92
C HIS A 279 1.03 5.05 -12.86
N ALA A 280 0.84 5.64 -11.68
CA ALA A 280 1.86 5.70 -10.64
C ALA A 280 1.46 5.04 -9.33
N ARG A 281 0.17 4.99 -9.02
CA ARG A 281 -0.29 4.44 -7.74
C ARG A 281 -0.36 2.92 -7.75
N TYR A 282 0.33 2.29 -6.82
CA TYR A 282 0.26 0.84 -6.61
C TYR A 282 -0.96 0.43 -5.79
N HIS A 283 -1.66 -0.61 -6.23
CA HIS A 283 -2.84 -1.16 -5.56
C HIS A 283 -2.56 -2.53 -4.96
N GLU A 284 -2.72 -2.67 -3.65
CA GLU A 284 -2.51 -3.94 -2.95
C GLU A 284 -3.38 -5.07 -3.52
N SER A 285 -4.64 -4.77 -3.84
CA SER A 285 -5.58 -5.72 -4.41
C SER A 285 -5.30 -6.12 -5.87
N LEU A 286 -4.32 -5.47 -6.50
CA LEU A 286 -3.80 -5.79 -7.83
C LEU A 286 -2.34 -6.27 -7.74
N ASP A 287 -1.96 -6.95 -6.67
CA ASP A 287 -0.57 -7.40 -6.43
C ASP A 287 0.47 -6.29 -6.53
N ASN A 288 0.10 -5.09 -6.05
CA ASN A 288 0.91 -3.88 -6.13
C ASN A 288 1.25 -3.46 -7.58
N LEU A 289 0.36 -3.73 -8.52
CA LEU A 289 0.41 -3.17 -9.87
C LEU A 289 -0.33 -1.84 -9.93
N THR A 290 -0.03 -1.04 -10.96
CA THR A 290 -0.84 0.12 -11.28
C THR A 290 -2.10 -0.30 -12.04
N PRO A 291 -3.20 0.46 -11.96
CA PRO A 291 -4.39 0.21 -12.79
C PRO A 291 -4.05 0.09 -14.29
N ALA A 292 -3.14 0.91 -14.78
CA ALA A 292 -2.70 0.90 -16.17
C ALA A 292 -1.96 -0.40 -16.56
N ASP A 293 -1.15 -0.97 -15.65
CA ASP A 293 -0.47 -2.23 -15.94
C ASP A 293 -1.46 -3.38 -16.13
N VAL A 294 -2.53 -3.38 -15.33
CA VAL A 294 -3.58 -4.39 -15.45
C VAL A 294 -4.47 -4.13 -16.67
N TYR A 295 -4.88 -2.87 -16.89
CA TYR A 295 -5.76 -2.50 -18.01
C TYR A 295 -5.13 -2.78 -19.38
N PHE A 296 -3.85 -2.49 -19.54
CA PHE A 296 -3.11 -2.71 -20.79
C PHE A 296 -2.44 -4.09 -20.89
N GLY A 297 -2.75 -5.02 -19.98
CA GLY A 297 -2.27 -6.40 -20.06
C GLY A 297 -0.79 -6.61 -19.74
N ARG A 298 -0.13 -5.65 -19.05
CA ARG A 298 1.28 -5.74 -18.66
C ARG A 298 1.52 -6.47 -17.34
N ALA A 299 0.44 -6.83 -16.64
CA ALA A 299 0.48 -7.37 -15.28
C ALA A 299 1.43 -8.56 -15.11
N GLU A 300 1.30 -9.58 -15.98
CA GLU A 300 2.13 -10.79 -15.90
C GLU A 300 3.62 -10.48 -16.11
N ALA A 301 3.94 -9.66 -17.09
CA ALA A 301 5.32 -9.29 -17.40
C ALA A 301 5.99 -8.56 -16.22
N VAL A 302 5.28 -7.62 -15.58
CA VAL A 302 5.78 -6.89 -14.40
C VAL A 302 5.99 -7.83 -13.22
N LEU A 303 5.05 -8.74 -12.95
CA LEU A 303 5.16 -9.69 -11.83
C LEU A 303 6.30 -10.69 -12.04
N LEU A 304 6.49 -11.21 -13.26
CA LEU A 304 7.61 -12.07 -13.60
C LEU A 304 8.96 -11.36 -13.43
N GLU A 305 9.06 -10.11 -13.85
CA GLU A 305 10.29 -9.32 -13.69
C GLU A 305 10.60 -9.06 -12.21
N ARG A 306 9.61 -8.72 -11.38
CA ARG A 306 9.79 -8.55 -9.92
C ARG A 306 10.25 -9.84 -9.26
N GLU A 307 9.71 -10.99 -9.65
CA GLU A 307 10.15 -12.27 -9.12
C GLU A 307 11.59 -12.59 -9.55
N ARG A 308 11.97 -12.26 -10.79
CA ARG A 308 13.37 -12.38 -11.28
C ARG A 308 14.31 -11.52 -10.45
N ILE A 309 13.98 -10.25 -10.24
CA ILE A 309 14.77 -9.31 -9.42
C ILE A 309 14.92 -9.85 -7.98
N LYS A 310 13.85 -10.33 -7.40
CA LYS A 310 13.86 -10.91 -6.05
C LYS A 310 14.80 -12.11 -5.94
N ARG A 311 14.70 -13.07 -6.85
CA ARG A 311 15.60 -14.25 -6.89
C ARG A 311 17.05 -13.84 -7.04
N GLN A 312 17.33 -12.93 -7.96
CA GLN A 312 18.68 -12.43 -8.19
C GLN A 312 19.26 -11.70 -6.98
N THR A 313 18.47 -10.81 -6.37
CA THR A 313 18.88 -10.08 -5.15
C THR A 313 19.22 -11.05 -4.02
N ILE A 314 18.38 -12.06 -3.79
CA ILE A 314 18.59 -13.06 -2.72
C ILE A 314 19.84 -13.91 -3.02
N ALA A 315 20.03 -14.33 -4.26
CA ALA A 315 21.22 -15.08 -4.68
C ALA A 315 22.51 -14.27 -4.48
N ASN A 316 22.52 -13.02 -4.88
CA ASN A 316 23.66 -12.11 -4.70
C ASN A 316 23.99 -11.88 -3.21
N ARG A 317 22.98 -11.69 -2.34
CA ARG A 317 23.22 -11.57 -0.89
C ARG A 317 23.83 -12.84 -0.30
N ARG A 318 23.38 -14.02 -0.73
CA ARG A 318 23.97 -15.31 -0.29
C ARG A 318 25.43 -15.43 -0.77
N LEU A 319 25.69 -15.11 -2.02
CA LEU A 319 27.04 -15.15 -2.59
C LEU A 319 27.99 -14.24 -1.83
N GLN A 320 27.60 -13.00 -1.60
CA GLN A 320 28.39 -12.02 -0.84
C GLN A 320 28.65 -12.51 0.60
N HIS A 321 27.64 -13.10 1.25
CA HIS A 321 27.83 -13.67 2.58
C HIS A 321 28.86 -14.79 2.57
N HIS A 322 28.86 -15.68 1.57
CA HIS A 322 29.84 -16.77 1.47
C HIS A 322 31.27 -16.25 1.17
N LEU A 323 31.41 -15.22 0.34
CA LEU A 323 32.72 -14.63 0.02
C LEU A 323 33.37 -13.91 1.23
N HIS A 324 32.59 -13.50 2.23
CA HIS A 324 33.08 -12.84 3.44
C HIS A 324 33.21 -13.82 4.63
N VAL A 325 33.04 -15.11 4.40
CA VAL A 325 33.36 -16.16 5.39
C VAL A 325 34.84 -16.49 5.23
N PRO A 326 35.70 -16.29 6.28
CA PRO A 326 37.12 -16.66 6.24
C PRO A 326 37.31 -18.15 6.13
#